data_0e3a8f2f73b433e6552ec7d89dac9a78
#
_entry.id   0e3a8f2f73b433e6552ec7d89dac9a78
#
_cell.length_a   1.000
_cell.length_b   1.000
_cell.length_c   1.000
_cell.angle_alpha   90.00
_cell.angle_beta   90.00
_cell.angle_gamma   90.00
#
_symmetry.space_group_name_H-M   'P 1'
#
loop_
_entity.id
_entity.type
_entity.pdbx_description
1 polymer ?
#
loop_
_entity_poly.entity_id
_entity_poly.type
_entity_poly.pdbx_seq_one_letter_code
_entity_poly.pdbx_strand_id
1 'polypeptide(L)'
;ALWNSLESGVLSAILATIIGATLALVIGLTDVRLKGPLVFLVLLPMMIPPHVTAISWIQALGPSSPLLRSLGIAPEIGSTHPLYSREGVILLLALQHAPLVFLVVRAALRAQPRELMDAARIAGASAGRVLTRIILPLLLPALLAGYALAFVSALGNFGIPALLGIPARYTTLPVLIWQRMASFGVGMLTNVSVIAMIMAVVAVVAVTILYVLQRYGRTALTGPPRPPLAISLG
;
A
#
# COMPACT_ATOMS: atom_id res chain seq x y z
N ALA A 1 -0.71 -12.22 17.86
CA ALA A 1 -1.60 -11.37 17.06
C ALA A 1 -1.04 -9.96 16.88
N LEU A 2 -0.68 -9.24 17.98
CA LEU A 2 -0.13 -7.88 17.89
C LEU A 2 1.11 -7.81 16.99
N TRP A 3 2.09 -8.67 17.24
CA TRP A 3 3.30 -8.75 16.42
C TRP A 3 2.96 -9.03 14.94
N ASN A 4 2.12 -10.00 14.69
CA ASN A 4 1.70 -10.34 13.33
C ASN A 4 1.02 -9.16 12.61
N SER A 5 0.17 -8.39 13.33
CA SER A 5 -0.46 -7.20 12.74
C SER A 5 0.54 -6.10 12.43
N LEU A 6 1.50 -5.85 13.33
CA LEU A 6 2.56 -4.86 13.09
C LEU A 6 3.45 -5.29 11.93
N GLU A 7 3.90 -6.51 11.95
CA GLU A 7 4.76 -7.08 10.92
C GLU A 7 4.10 -7.07 9.55
N SER A 8 2.89 -7.61 9.44
CA SER A 8 2.16 -7.61 8.17
C SER A 8 1.82 -6.19 7.71
N GLY A 9 1.44 -5.30 8.63
CA GLY A 9 1.16 -3.91 8.32
C GLY A 9 2.39 -3.17 7.80
N VAL A 10 3.53 -3.26 8.51
CA VAL A 10 4.78 -2.60 8.10
C VAL A 10 5.31 -3.15 6.77
N LEU A 11 5.45 -4.47 6.65
CA LEU A 11 6.04 -5.07 5.45
C LEU A 11 5.15 -4.91 4.23
N SER A 12 3.83 -5.08 4.38
CA SER A 12 2.90 -4.85 3.27
C SER A 12 2.86 -3.37 2.85
N ALA A 13 2.93 -2.43 3.80
CA ALA A 13 2.98 -1.00 3.47
C ALA A 13 4.28 -0.60 2.76
N ILE A 14 5.43 -1.18 3.13
CA ILE A 14 6.69 -0.99 2.40
C ILE A 14 6.55 -1.49 0.95
N LEU A 15 6.08 -2.72 0.77
CA LEU A 15 5.89 -3.30 -0.57
C LEU A 15 4.86 -2.51 -1.38
N ALA A 16 3.74 -2.12 -0.77
CA ALA A 16 2.72 -1.27 -1.40
C ALA A 16 3.29 0.07 -1.85
N THR A 17 4.19 0.66 -1.03
CA THR A 17 4.85 1.92 -1.36
C THR A 17 5.81 1.75 -2.54
N ILE A 18 6.59 0.70 -2.55
CA ILE A 18 7.49 0.40 -3.68
C ILE A 18 6.69 0.19 -4.97
N ILE A 19 5.67 -0.68 -4.94
CA ILE A 19 4.83 -0.99 -6.11
C ILE A 19 4.07 0.26 -6.57
N GLY A 20 3.34 0.91 -5.68
CA GLY A 20 2.51 2.08 -6.01
C GLY A 20 3.31 3.27 -6.51
N ALA A 21 4.45 3.56 -5.86
CA ALA A 21 5.35 4.63 -6.30
C ALA A 21 5.99 4.33 -7.66
N THR A 22 6.47 3.11 -7.87
CA THR A 22 7.04 2.70 -9.15
C THR A 22 6.03 2.84 -10.30
N LEU A 23 4.79 2.36 -10.09
CA LEU A 23 3.72 2.51 -11.07
C LEU A 23 3.38 3.99 -11.33
N ALA A 24 3.34 4.83 -10.28
CA ALA A 24 3.08 6.25 -10.42
C ALA A 24 4.19 6.97 -11.21
N LEU A 25 5.45 6.64 -10.94
CA LEU A 25 6.60 7.19 -11.65
C LEU A 25 6.63 6.73 -13.11
N VAL A 26 6.43 5.43 -13.37
CA VAL A 26 6.40 4.89 -14.75
C VAL A 26 5.28 5.54 -15.55
N ILE A 27 4.04 5.53 -15.05
CA ILE A 27 2.90 6.10 -15.78
C ILE A 27 2.98 7.64 -15.87
N GLY A 28 3.56 8.30 -14.87
CA GLY A 28 3.67 9.76 -14.80
C GLY A 28 4.80 10.35 -15.62
N LEU A 29 5.97 9.71 -15.63
CA LEU A 29 7.20 10.25 -16.24
C LEU A 29 7.50 9.68 -17.63
N THR A 30 6.86 8.59 -18.04
CA THR A 30 7.11 7.98 -19.36
C THR A 30 5.95 8.24 -20.32
N ASP A 31 6.22 8.12 -21.60
CA ASP A 31 5.23 8.28 -22.69
C ASP A 31 4.51 6.97 -23.03
N VAL A 32 4.16 6.20 -21.98
CA VAL A 32 3.42 4.93 -22.14
C VAL A 32 2.09 5.20 -22.84
N ARG A 33 1.82 4.40 -23.89
CA ARG A 33 0.52 4.42 -24.56
C ARG A 33 -0.56 3.86 -23.63
N LEU A 34 -1.80 4.36 -23.76
CA LEU A 34 -2.95 3.90 -22.98
C LEU A 34 -2.86 4.20 -21.46
N LYS A 35 -2.35 5.39 -21.08
CA LYS A 35 -2.27 5.82 -19.67
C LYS A 35 -3.59 5.69 -18.91
N GLY A 36 -4.73 6.01 -19.54
CA GLY A 36 -6.06 5.89 -18.92
C GLY A 36 -6.40 4.47 -18.50
N PRO A 37 -6.42 3.51 -19.43
CA PRO A 37 -6.63 2.09 -19.12
C PRO A 37 -5.65 1.53 -18.08
N LEU A 38 -4.36 1.89 -18.14
CA LEU A 38 -3.37 1.45 -17.15
C LEU A 38 -3.68 1.97 -15.75
N VAL A 39 -4.07 3.23 -15.62
CA VAL A 39 -4.50 3.80 -14.34
C VAL A 39 -5.72 3.07 -13.81
N PHE A 40 -6.70 2.79 -14.65
CA PHE A 40 -7.88 2.03 -14.27
C PHE A 40 -7.50 0.63 -13.77
N LEU A 41 -6.62 -0.08 -14.48
CA LEU A 41 -6.13 -1.40 -14.10
C LEU A 41 -5.42 -1.38 -12.73
N VAL A 42 -4.58 -0.36 -12.48
CA VAL A 42 -3.91 -0.19 -11.18
C VAL A 42 -4.91 0.04 -10.05
N LEU A 43 -6.04 0.71 -10.32
CA LEU A 43 -7.05 1.01 -9.30
C LEU A 43 -8.04 -0.13 -9.06
N LEU A 44 -8.13 -1.12 -9.95
CA LEU A 44 -9.05 -2.25 -9.84
C LEU A 44 -9.01 -2.97 -8.49
N PRO A 45 -7.83 -3.31 -7.93
CA PRO A 45 -7.78 -4.00 -6.63
C PRO A 45 -8.45 -3.23 -5.49
N MET A 46 -8.42 -1.90 -5.55
CA MET A 46 -9.06 -1.06 -4.53
C MET A 46 -10.59 -1.09 -4.60
N MET A 47 -11.15 -1.38 -5.78
CA MET A 47 -12.61 -1.47 -5.99
C MET A 47 -13.17 -2.82 -5.54
N ILE A 48 -12.32 -3.81 -5.33
CA ILE A 48 -12.71 -5.17 -4.95
C ILE A 48 -12.54 -5.33 -3.44
N PRO A 49 -13.57 -5.81 -2.72
CA PRO A 49 -13.44 -6.09 -1.29
C PRO A 49 -12.29 -7.06 -0.99
N PRO A 50 -11.50 -6.83 0.09
CA PRO A 50 -10.31 -7.64 0.38
C PRO A 50 -10.53 -9.15 0.48
N HIS A 51 -11.68 -9.57 1.03
CA HIS A 51 -12.02 -11.00 1.11
C HIS A 51 -12.30 -11.61 -0.27
N VAL A 52 -12.92 -10.86 -1.20
CA VAL A 52 -13.15 -11.32 -2.57
C VAL A 52 -11.82 -11.44 -3.31
N THR A 53 -10.93 -10.47 -3.13
CA THR A 53 -9.55 -10.53 -3.66
C THR A 53 -8.85 -11.80 -3.15
N ALA A 54 -8.89 -12.08 -1.85
CA ALA A 54 -8.26 -13.27 -1.28
C ALA A 54 -8.84 -14.58 -1.87
N ILE A 55 -10.17 -14.69 -2.00
CA ILE A 55 -10.83 -15.86 -2.61
C ILE A 55 -10.39 -16.03 -4.06
N SER A 56 -10.33 -14.92 -4.83
CA SER A 56 -9.90 -14.97 -6.23
C SER A 56 -8.47 -15.48 -6.38
N TRP A 57 -7.55 -15.03 -5.52
CA TRP A 57 -6.17 -15.52 -5.50
C TRP A 57 -6.07 -16.98 -5.08
N ILE A 58 -6.88 -17.42 -4.11
CA ILE A 58 -6.97 -18.84 -3.70
C ILE A 58 -7.47 -19.69 -4.87
N GLN A 59 -8.48 -19.23 -5.59
CA GLN A 59 -9.01 -19.96 -6.77
C GLN A 59 -8.02 -19.95 -7.94
N ALA A 60 -7.30 -18.84 -8.16
CA ALA A 60 -6.37 -18.73 -9.27
C ALA A 60 -5.07 -19.53 -9.04
N LEU A 61 -4.51 -19.50 -7.82
CA LEU A 61 -3.20 -20.05 -7.50
C LEU A 61 -3.20 -21.11 -6.39
N GLY A 62 -4.35 -21.39 -5.77
CA GLY A 62 -4.46 -22.38 -4.69
C GLY A 62 -4.35 -23.83 -5.19
N PRO A 63 -4.30 -24.80 -4.25
CA PRO A 63 -4.16 -26.23 -4.58
C PRO A 63 -5.29 -26.77 -5.47
N SER A 64 -6.46 -26.14 -5.41
CA SER A 64 -7.64 -26.53 -6.21
C SER A 64 -7.77 -25.75 -7.51
N SER A 65 -6.79 -24.95 -7.88
CA SER A 65 -6.85 -24.08 -9.06
C SER A 65 -7.08 -24.87 -10.35
N PRO A 66 -8.16 -24.58 -11.09
CA PRO A 66 -8.37 -25.16 -12.42
C PRO A 66 -7.28 -24.76 -13.40
N LEU A 67 -6.78 -23.53 -13.27
CA LEU A 67 -5.74 -22.95 -14.13
C LEU A 67 -4.40 -23.68 -13.94
N LEU A 68 -3.97 -23.91 -12.71
CA LEU A 68 -2.72 -24.64 -12.45
C LEU A 68 -2.83 -26.10 -12.84
N ARG A 69 -4.02 -26.71 -12.71
CA ARG A 69 -4.26 -28.08 -13.16
C ARG A 69 -4.19 -28.21 -14.67
N SER A 70 -4.78 -27.27 -15.41
CA SER A 70 -4.72 -27.30 -16.88
C SER A 70 -3.28 -27.11 -17.41
N LEU A 71 -2.43 -26.41 -16.68
CA LEU A 71 -1.00 -26.20 -17.00
C LEU A 71 -0.10 -27.35 -16.51
N GLY A 72 -0.64 -28.32 -15.78
CA GLY A 72 0.14 -29.45 -15.24
C GLY A 72 1.12 -29.07 -14.09
N ILE A 73 0.97 -27.89 -13.49
CA ILE A 73 1.81 -27.36 -12.42
C ILE A 73 1.05 -27.21 -11.08
N ALA A 74 -0.10 -27.86 -10.95
CA ALA A 74 -0.87 -27.82 -9.72
C ALA A 74 -0.09 -28.53 -8.59
N PRO A 75 0.02 -27.92 -7.40
CA PRO A 75 0.64 -28.58 -6.24
C PRO A 75 -0.20 -29.81 -5.83
N GLU A 76 0.48 -30.79 -5.22
CA GLU A 76 -0.18 -31.99 -4.70
C GLU A 76 -1.22 -31.65 -3.63
N ILE A 77 -2.32 -32.40 -3.61
CA ILE A 77 -3.39 -32.22 -2.63
C ILE A 77 -2.83 -32.55 -1.24
N GLY A 78 -2.89 -31.59 -0.33
CA GLY A 78 -2.34 -31.73 1.04
C GLY A 78 -0.94 -31.13 1.23
N SER A 79 -0.29 -30.64 0.18
CA SER A 79 0.97 -29.89 0.31
C SER A 79 0.72 -28.50 0.93
N THR A 80 1.71 -27.98 1.67
CA THR A 80 1.69 -26.61 2.18
C THR A 80 1.77 -25.63 1.00
N HIS A 81 0.71 -24.88 0.78
CA HIS A 81 0.68 -23.94 -0.33
C HIS A 81 1.25 -22.59 0.08
N PRO A 82 2.14 -21.97 -0.72
CA PRO A 82 2.77 -20.68 -0.40
C PRO A 82 1.82 -19.52 -0.10
N LEU A 83 0.59 -19.54 -0.67
CA LEU A 83 -0.44 -18.55 -0.36
C LEU A 83 -0.90 -18.58 1.10
N TYR A 84 -0.97 -19.77 1.71
CA TYR A 84 -1.33 -19.94 3.11
C TYR A 84 -0.10 -19.78 3.99
N SER A 85 0.51 -18.63 3.93
CA SER A 85 1.72 -18.28 4.67
C SER A 85 1.68 -16.83 5.10
N ARG A 86 2.60 -16.46 5.99
CA ARG A 86 2.87 -15.08 6.37
C ARG A 86 3.17 -14.21 5.13
N GLU A 87 3.99 -14.71 4.24
CA GLU A 87 4.42 -14.05 3.00
C GLU A 87 3.24 -13.82 2.06
N GLY A 88 2.34 -14.80 1.95
CA GLY A 88 1.10 -14.67 1.16
C GLY A 88 0.18 -13.58 1.69
N VAL A 89 0.01 -13.50 3.01
CA VAL A 89 -0.75 -12.41 3.65
C VAL A 89 -0.13 -11.05 3.35
N ILE A 90 1.19 -10.91 3.55
CA ILE A 90 1.92 -9.65 3.32
C ILE A 90 1.83 -9.22 1.85
N LEU A 91 2.03 -10.15 0.93
CA LEU A 91 1.97 -9.87 -0.51
C LEU A 91 0.58 -9.41 -0.96
N LEU A 92 -0.47 -10.13 -0.54
CA LEU A 92 -1.83 -9.75 -0.92
C LEU A 92 -2.25 -8.40 -0.29
N LEU A 93 -1.88 -8.14 0.95
CA LEU A 93 -2.09 -6.83 1.57
C LEU A 93 -1.34 -5.73 0.80
N ALA A 94 -0.12 -5.98 0.36
CA ALA A 94 0.65 -5.02 -0.42
C ALA A 94 -0.02 -4.70 -1.76
N LEU A 95 -0.44 -5.71 -2.50
CA LEU A 95 -1.13 -5.54 -3.78
C LEU A 95 -2.48 -4.82 -3.61
N GLN A 96 -3.21 -5.12 -2.54
CA GLN A 96 -4.49 -4.48 -2.22
C GLN A 96 -4.34 -2.98 -1.92
N HIS A 97 -3.23 -2.57 -1.28
CA HIS A 97 -3.03 -1.19 -0.84
C HIS A 97 -2.08 -0.38 -1.76
N ALA A 98 -1.40 -1.01 -2.71
CA ALA A 98 -0.57 -0.32 -3.70
C ALA A 98 -1.31 0.78 -4.48
N PRO A 99 -2.60 0.63 -4.85
CA PRO A 99 -3.37 1.70 -5.50
C PRO A 99 -3.51 2.97 -4.66
N LEU A 100 -3.59 2.87 -3.32
CA LEU A 100 -3.65 4.04 -2.43
C LEU A 100 -2.36 4.86 -2.54
N VAL A 101 -1.22 4.19 -2.46
CA VAL A 101 0.09 4.84 -2.61
C VAL A 101 0.23 5.43 -4.02
N PHE A 102 -0.16 4.68 -5.04
CA PHE A 102 -0.15 5.15 -6.43
C PHE A 102 -0.91 6.47 -6.59
N LEU A 103 -2.11 6.59 -6.04
CA LEU A 103 -2.92 7.82 -6.12
C LEU A 103 -2.22 9.01 -5.46
N VAL A 104 -1.69 8.81 -4.24
CA VAL A 104 -1.02 9.87 -3.47
C VAL A 104 0.24 10.35 -4.20
N VAL A 105 1.09 9.43 -4.62
CA VAL A 105 2.34 9.74 -5.31
C VAL A 105 2.07 10.37 -6.67
N ARG A 106 1.09 9.86 -7.42
CA ARG A 106 0.69 10.42 -8.71
C ARG A 106 0.14 11.83 -8.59
N ALA A 107 -0.66 12.11 -7.57
CA ALA A 107 -1.17 13.47 -7.31
C ALA A 107 -0.01 14.43 -6.99
N ALA A 108 0.92 14.02 -6.12
CA ALA A 108 2.09 14.81 -5.78
C ALA A 108 3.02 15.04 -7.00
N LEU A 109 3.20 14.03 -7.85
CA LEU A 109 3.99 14.13 -9.07
C LEU A 109 3.39 15.14 -10.06
N ARG A 110 2.07 15.18 -10.18
CA ARG A 110 1.36 16.14 -11.05
C ARG A 110 1.41 17.58 -10.53
N ALA A 111 1.56 17.76 -9.23
CA ALA A 111 1.67 19.06 -8.58
C ALA A 111 3.08 19.66 -8.66
N GLN A 112 4.08 18.90 -9.13
CA GLN A 112 5.45 19.40 -9.27
C GLN A 112 5.58 20.37 -10.46
N PRO A 113 6.28 21.51 -10.28
CA PRO A 113 6.57 22.44 -11.37
C PRO A 113 7.44 21.78 -12.44
N ARG A 114 7.00 21.83 -13.70
CA ARG A 114 7.76 21.28 -14.84
C ARG A 114 9.07 22.03 -15.06
N GLU A 115 9.08 23.31 -14.74
CA GLU A 115 10.23 24.20 -14.90
C GLU A 115 11.49 23.70 -14.15
N LEU A 116 11.30 23.03 -13.02
CA LEU A 116 12.44 22.44 -12.27
C LEU A 116 13.10 21.31 -13.05
N MET A 117 12.31 20.50 -13.71
CA MET A 117 12.82 19.37 -14.51
C MET A 117 13.48 19.88 -15.81
N ASP A 118 12.90 20.91 -16.42
CA ASP A 118 13.42 21.49 -17.66
C ASP A 118 14.71 22.29 -17.38
N ALA A 119 14.78 23.06 -16.30
CA ALA A 119 16.00 23.75 -15.87
C ALA A 119 17.14 22.78 -15.58
N ALA A 120 16.86 21.66 -14.91
CA ALA A 120 17.87 20.64 -14.65
C ALA A 120 18.37 19.97 -15.95
N ARG A 121 17.50 19.74 -16.92
CA ARG A 121 17.89 19.19 -18.24
C ARG A 121 18.74 20.19 -19.02
N ILE A 122 18.38 21.47 -19.03
CA ILE A 122 19.16 22.55 -19.66
C ILE A 122 20.56 22.63 -19.02
N ALA A 123 20.65 22.42 -17.69
CA ALA A 123 21.93 22.34 -16.97
C ALA A 123 22.71 21.03 -17.20
N GLY A 124 22.26 20.17 -18.14
CA GLY A 124 22.96 18.93 -18.51
C GLY A 124 22.74 17.74 -17.56
N ALA A 125 21.72 17.79 -16.69
CA ALA A 125 21.43 16.66 -15.81
C ALA A 125 20.81 15.51 -16.60
N SER A 126 21.33 14.28 -16.42
CA SER A 126 20.74 13.06 -16.97
C SER A 126 19.40 12.74 -16.29
N ALA A 127 18.51 12.00 -17.00
CA ALA A 127 17.20 11.62 -16.50
C ALA A 127 17.27 10.92 -15.13
N GLY A 128 18.24 10.04 -14.93
CA GLY A 128 18.46 9.37 -13.64
C GLY A 128 18.85 10.35 -12.53
N ARG A 129 19.64 11.38 -12.83
CA ARG A 129 20.03 12.42 -11.87
C ARG A 129 18.85 13.30 -11.51
N VAL A 130 17.99 13.65 -12.46
CA VAL A 130 16.74 14.38 -12.22
C VAL A 130 15.81 13.55 -11.33
N LEU A 131 15.63 12.26 -11.63
CA LEU A 131 14.80 11.37 -10.83
C LEU A 131 15.29 11.26 -9.38
N THR A 132 16.57 10.96 -9.18
CA THR A 132 17.10 10.64 -7.84
C THR A 132 17.40 11.88 -6.99
N ARG A 133 17.79 13.01 -7.60
CA ARG A 133 18.21 14.22 -6.86
C ARG A 133 17.13 15.32 -6.79
N ILE A 134 16.11 15.22 -7.65
CA ILE A 134 15.04 16.25 -7.67
C ILE A 134 13.69 15.59 -7.38
N ILE A 135 13.23 14.65 -8.21
CA ILE A 135 11.88 14.12 -8.14
C ILE A 135 11.67 13.30 -6.85
N LEU A 136 12.53 12.33 -6.54
CA LEU A 136 12.37 11.47 -5.37
C LEU A 136 12.43 12.24 -4.04
N PRO A 137 13.36 13.18 -3.80
CA PRO A 137 13.34 14.01 -2.60
C PRO A 137 12.08 14.87 -2.46
N LEU A 138 11.56 15.43 -3.57
CA LEU A 138 10.32 16.20 -3.59
C LEU A 138 9.08 15.32 -3.33
N LEU A 139 9.13 14.05 -3.71
CA LEU A 139 8.06 13.07 -3.46
C LEU A 139 8.12 12.45 -2.07
N LEU A 140 9.20 12.61 -1.30
CA LEU A 140 9.35 11.96 0.00
C LEU A 140 8.18 12.19 0.96
N PRO A 141 7.61 13.41 1.10
CA PRO A 141 6.42 13.61 1.93
C PRO A 141 5.20 12.83 1.45
N ALA A 142 5.03 12.71 0.12
CA ALA A 142 3.93 11.94 -0.47
C ALA A 142 4.15 10.43 -0.32
N LEU A 143 5.39 9.95 -0.42
CA LEU A 143 5.73 8.55 -0.16
C LEU A 143 5.44 8.17 1.30
N LEU A 144 5.82 9.02 2.26
CA LEU A 144 5.51 8.82 3.67
C LEU A 144 4.00 8.86 3.94
N ALA A 145 3.26 9.76 3.27
CA ALA A 145 1.80 9.81 3.37
C ALA A 145 1.14 8.55 2.80
N GLY A 146 1.58 8.11 1.62
CA GLY A 146 1.11 6.87 1.00
C GLY A 146 1.41 5.64 1.86
N TYR A 147 2.62 5.56 2.41
CA TYR A 147 2.99 4.50 3.37
C TYR A 147 2.08 4.50 4.60
N ALA A 148 1.83 5.67 5.21
CA ALA A 148 0.95 5.78 6.37
C ALA A 148 -0.46 5.27 6.07
N LEU A 149 -1.03 5.68 4.93
CA LEU A 149 -2.36 5.22 4.49
C LEU A 149 -2.38 3.70 4.26
N ALA A 150 -1.38 3.16 3.57
CA ALA A 150 -1.27 1.73 3.32
C ALA A 150 -1.12 0.93 4.62
N PHE A 151 -0.30 1.42 5.57
CA PHE A 151 -0.11 0.79 6.88
C PHE A 151 -1.41 0.73 7.69
N VAL A 152 -2.10 1.86 7.84
CA VAL A 152 -3.36 1.92 8.61
C VAL A 152 -4.43 1.04 7.96
N SER A 153 -4.53 1.07 6.63
CA SER A 153 -5.48 0.22 5.90
C SER A 153 -5.14 -1.27 6.03
N ALA A 154 -3.86 -1.64 6.01
CA ALA A 154 -3.43 -3.03 6.23
C ALA A 154 -3.67 -3.48 7.67
N LEU A 155 -3.41 -2.62 8.67
CA LEU A 155 -3.64 -2.92 10.08
C LEU A 155 -5.11 -3.24 10.37
N GLY A 156 -6.05 -2.51 9.72
CA GLY A 156 -7.49 -2.73 9.85
C GLY A 156 -8.06 -3.83 8.94
N ASN A 157 -7.24 -4.41 8.06
CA ASN A 157 -7.74 -5.40 7.11
C ASN A 157 -8.04 -6.74 7.78
N PHE A 158 -9.28 -7.16 7.68
CA PHE A 158 -9.76 -8.46 8.19
C PHE A 158 -9.73 -9.54 7.09
N GLY A 159 -10.19 -9.20 5.88
CA GLY A 159 -10.55 -10.18 4.86
C GLY A 159 -9.41 -11.08 4.39
N ILE A 160 -8.25 -10.49 4.10
CA ILE A 160 -7.07 -11.23 3.64
C ILE A 160 -6.47 -12.09 4.77
N PRO A 161 -6.19 -11.55 5.98
CA PRO A 161 -5.68 -12.36 7.08
C PRO A 161 -6.64 -13.44 7.57
N ALA A 162 -7.96 -13.24 7.46
CA ALA A 162 -8.93 -14.27 7.83
C ALA A 162 -8.86 -15.50 6.92
N LEU A 163 -8.70 -15.29 5.61
CA LEU A 163 -8.71 -16.38 4.64
C LEU A 163 -7.36 -17.07 4.47
N LEU A 164 -6.25 -16.32 4.52
CA LEU A 164 -4.92 -16.88 4.34
C LEU A 164 -4.16 -17.10 5.64
N GLY A 165 -4.37 -16.23 6.63
CA GLY A 165 -3.63 -16.24 7.89
C GLY A 165 -4.13 -17.32 8.86
N ILE A 166 -5.44 -17.60 8.94
CA ILE A 166 -5.97 -18.63 9.84
C ILE A 166 -5.37 -20.01 9.52
N PRO A 167 -5.39 -20.49 8.26
CA PRO A 167 -4.75 -21.76 7.90
C PRO A 167 -3.24 -21.77 8.15
N ALA A 168 -2.58 -20.62 8.00
CA ALA A 168 -1.16 -20.42 8.24
C ALA A 168 -0.81 -20.26 9.73
N ARG A 169 -1.76 -20.29 10.65
CA ARG A 169 -1.59 -19.95 12.09
C ARG A 169 -1.01 -18.56 12.32
N TYR A 170 -1.22 -17.67 11.35
CA TYR A 170 -0.76 -16.28 11.37
C TYR A 170 -1.94 -15.35 11.68
N THR A 171 -2.35 -15.30 12.95
CA THR A 171 -3.51 -14.52 13.41
C THR A 171 -3.13 -13.06 13.63
N THR A 172 -3.86 -12.14 13.00
CA THR A 172 -3.76 -10.68 13.20
C THR A 172 -4.79 -10.17 14.22
N LEU A 173 -4.69 -8.92 14.66
CA LEU A 173 -5.62 -8.34 15.64
C LEU A 173 -7.07 -8.32 15.16
N PRO A 174 -7.40 -7.89 13.92
CA PRO A 174 -8.78 -7.97 13.42
C PRO A 174 -9.35 -9.38 13.43
N VAL A 175 -8.55 -10.38 13.06
CA VAL A 175 -8.95 -11.79 13.10
C VAL A 175 -9.15 -12.26 14.52
N LEU A 176 -8.29 -11.87 15.45
CA LEU A 176 -8.42 -12.21 16.87
C LEU A 176 -9.69 -11.59 17.47
N ILE A 177 -10.02 -10.34 17.14
CA ILE A 177 -11.27 -9.69 17.54
C ILE A 177 -12.47 -10.53 17.09
N TRP A 178 -12.49 -10.91 15.80
CA TRP A 178 -13.57 -11.75 15.26
C TRP A 178 -13.68 -13.10 15.97
N GLN A 179 -12.56 -13.78 16.21
CA GLN A 179 -12.53 -15.05 16.93
C GLN A 179 -13.07 -14.91 18.36
N ARG A 180 -12.73 -13.81 19.06
CA ARG A 180 -13.23 -13.53 20.40
C ARG A 180 -14.71 -13.18 20.41
N MET A 181 -15.21 -12.50 19.41
CA MET A 181 -16.65 -12.24 19.24
C MET A 181 -17.46 -13.52 18.99
N ALA A 182 -16.87 -14.49 18.29
CA ALA A 182 -17.50 -15.79 18.04
C ALA A 182 -17.48 -16.72 19.27
N SER A 183 -16.65 -16.45 20.29
CA SER A 183 -16.60 -17.19 21.54
C SER A 183 -17.58 -16.59 22.55
N PHE A 184 -18.77 -17.18 22.65
CA PHE A 184 -19.77 -16.76 23.63
C PHE A 184 -19.28 -17.02 25.07
N GLY A 185 -19.09 -15.95 25.88
CA GLY A 185 -18.63 -16.10 27.27
C GLY A 185 -18.74 -14.81 28.07
N VAL A 186 -18.72 -14.96 29.41
CA VAL A 186 -18.66 -13.82 30.35
C VAL A 186 -17.33 -13.10 30.11
N GLY A 187 -17.37 -11.78 29.82
CA GLY A 187 -16.17 -10.98 29.54
C GLY A 187 -15.78 -10.86 28.06
N MET A 188 -16.56 -11.42 27.12
CA MET A 188 -16.32 -11.28 25.66
C MET A 188 -16.15 -9.82 25.25
N LEU A 189 -17.07 -8.95 25.66
CA LEU A 189 -17.03 -7.52 25.33
C LEU A 189 -15.78 -6.83 25.88
N THR A 190 -15.40 -7.15 27.13
CA THR A 190 -14.18 -6.58 27.74
C THR A 190 -12.93 -6.98 26.95
N ASN A 191 -12.79 -8.26 26.59
CA ASN A 191 -11.65 -8.74 25.83
C ASN A 191 -11.56 -8.09 24.44
N VAL A 192 -12.69 -8.00 23.74
CA VAL A 192 -12.78 -7.35 22.42
C VAL A 192 -12.43 -5.88 22.50
N SER A 193 -12.96 -5.16 23.51
CA SER A 193 -12.68 -3.74 23.72
C SER A 193 -11.21 -3.47 23.99
N VAL A 194 -10.56 -4.30 24.81
CA VAL A 194 -9.11 -4.18 25.08
C VAL A 194 -8.30 -4.37 23.80
N ILE A 195 -8.60 -5.39 22.99
CA ILE A 195 -7.87 -5.66 21.74
C ILE A 195 -8.09 -4.51 20.74
N ALA A 196 -9.34 -4.01 20.63
CA ALA A 196 -9.65 -2.88 19.75
C ALA A 196 -8.94 -1.60 20.19
N MET A 197 -8.85 -1.36 21.52
CA MET A 197 -8.10 -0.22 22.07
C MET A 197 -6.60 -0.32 21.75
N ILE A 198 -6.00 -1.50 21.90
CA ILE A 198 -4.59 -1.73 21.53
C ILE A 198 -4.38 -1.41 20.04
N MET A 199 -5.27 -1.88 19.17
CA MET A 199 -5.20 -1.61 17.74
C MET A 199 -5.31 -0.11 17.43
N ALA A 200 -6.23 0.60 18.09
CA ALA A 200 -6.39 2.03 17.94
C ALA A 200 -5.14 2.81 18.41
N VAL A 201 -4.58 2.45 19.56
CA VAL A 201 -3.33 3.07 20.07
C VAL A 201 -2.18 2.86 19.09
N VAL A 202 -2.01 1.64 18.60
CA VAL A 202 -0.96 1.33 17.59
C VAL A 202 -1.13 2.18 16.34
N ALA A 203 -2.35 2.30 15.81
CA ALA A 203 -2.64 3.12 14.64
C ALA A 203 -2.32 4.60 14.89
N VAL A 204 -2.78 5.16 16.03
CA VAL A 204 -2.52 6.56 16.39
C VAL A 204 -1.03 6.83 16.55
N VAL A 205 -0.31 5.98 17.27
CA VAL A 205 1.16 6.12 17.45
C VAL A 205 1.88 6.08 16.10
N ALA A 206 1.57 5.11 15.24
CA ALA A 206 2.19 5.00 13.94
C ALA A 206 1.91 6.22 13.04
N VAL A 207 0.66 6.69 12.98
CA VAL A 207 0.29 7.89 12.20
C VAL A 207 0.97 9.12 12.76
N THR A 208 1.06 9.26 14.09
CA THR A 208 1.75 10.40 14.72
C THR A 208 3.24 10.41 14.39
N ILE A 209 3.91 9.27 14.48
CA ILE A 209 5.32 9.16 14.11
C ILE A 209 5.52 9.58 12.63
N LEU A 210 4.71 9.05 11.73
CA LEU A 210 4.80 9.35 10.31
C LEU A 210 4.49 10.83 10.01
N TYR A 211 3.51 11.42 10.70
CA TYR A 211 3.20 12.84 10.60
C TYR A 211 4.36 13.71 11.05
N VAL A 212 4.98 13.37 12.18
CA VAL A 212 6.16 14.09 12.69
C VAL A 212 7.33 14.00 11.68
N LEU A 213 7.60 12.81 11.14
CA LEU A 213 8.63 12.62 10.11
C LEU A 213 8.35 13.46 8.85
N GLN A 214 7.10 13.52 8.41
CA GLN A 214 6.69 14.36 7.28
C GLN A 214 6.91 15.85 7.55
N ARG A 215 6.62 16.30 8.78
CA ARG A 215 6.79 17.71 9.15
C ARG A 215 8.25 18.12 9.13
N TYR A 216 9.16 17.29 9.61
CA TYR A 216 10.60 17.54 9.54
C TYR A 216 11.14 17.53 8.09
N GLY A 217 10.58 16.71 7.22
CA GLY A 217 10.96 16.70 5.80
C GLY A 217 10.46 17.91 4.99
N ARG A 218 9.39 18.58 5.45
CA ARG A 218 8.84 19.77 4.77
C ARG A 218 9.63 21.05 4.95
N THR A 219 10.46 21.17 5.98
CA THR A 219 11.18 22.39 6.31
C THR A 219 12.29 22.76 5.31
N ALA A 220 12.64 21.87 4.39
CA ALA A 220 13.72 22.09 3.43
C ALA A 220 13.31 22.76 2.10
N LEU A 221 12.00 22.89 1.77
CA LEU A 221 11.58 23.25 0.40
C LEU A 221 10.44 24.27 0.30
N THR A 222 9.96 24.86 1.38
CA THR A 222 8.93 25.92 1.32
C THR A 222 9.57 27.29 1.14
N GLY A 223 9.89 27.64 -0.11
CA GLY A 223 9.90 29.03 -0.51
C GLY A 223 8.45 29.57 -0.54
N PRO A 224 8.21 30.85 -0.31
CA PRO A 224 6.88 31.43 -0.36
C PRO A 224 6.23 31.14 -1.73
N PRO A 225 4.92 30.84 -1.78
CA PRO A 225 4.21 30.64 -3.04
C PRO A 225 4.33 31.91 -3.87
N ARG A 226 4.99 31.84 -5.02
CA ARG A 226 4.99 32.95 -5.97
C ARG A 226 3.64 32.98 -6.67
N PRO A 227 3.00 34.16 -6.78
CA PRO A 227 1.79 34.28 -7.55
C PRO A 227 2.05 33.86 -9.02
N PRO A 228 1.07 33.26 -9.69
CA PRO A 228 1.22 32.88 -11.08
C PRO A 228 1.58 34.13 -11.90
N LEU A 229 2.60 34.01 -12.75
CA LEU A 229 2.96 35.08 -13.70
C LEU A 229 1.72 35.33 -14.59
N ALA A 230 1.10 36.46 -14.41
CA ALA A 230 0.06 36.94 -15.33
C ALA A 230 0.76 37.25 -16.67
N ILE A 231 0.56 36.37 -17.66
CA ILE A 231 0.92 36.67 -19.04
C ILE A 231 -0.13 37.66 -19.50
N SER A 232 0.23 38.94 -19.57
CA SER A 232 -0.62 39.94 -20.23
C SER A 232 -0.63 39.60 -21.72
N LEU A 233 -1.77 39.15 -22.22
CA LEU A 233 -2.04 39.12 -23.64
C LEU A 233 -2.24 40.58 -24.07
N GLY A 234 -1.21 41.16 -24.71
CA GLY A 234 -1.33 42.46 -25.38
C GLY A 234 -2.25 42.40 -26.57
#